data_e29555797883a3c27335301ff867aa95
#
_entry.id   e29555797883a3c27335301ff867aa95
#
_cell.length_a   1.000
_cell.length_b   1.000
_cell.length_c   1.000
_cell.angle_alpha   90.00
_cell.angle_beta   90.00
_cell.angle_gamma   90.00
#
_symmetry.space_group_name_H-M   'P 1'
#
loop_
_entity.id
_entity.type
_entity.pdbx_description
1 polymer ?
#
loop_
_entity_poly.entity_id
_entity_poly.type
_entity_poly.pdbx_seq_one_letter_code
_entity_poly.pdbx_strand_id
1 'polypeptide(L)'
;MPIHLYWGDDEAGRERALQQLIEKLVDPAWQSLNLSRLDGNDTAQAAQALSEARTPPFGPGARVVWLQRSPFCGQCPAELARQLEDCLALIPSDTHLLLSSPNKPDARLRTTKALKAIAQEKSFVLPAIWDGAGQLELVQRSAEALGLQLERAAAEALAESVGNDSSRLAAELEKLSIYCNGQPISAAAVAALGGGQHHTSLQVGEALLNGQLGEAIGQLDALIAANEPPLRLVASLTSQLRGWLWVSLLDRQGEQDVAVIAKAAVIGNPKRIYVMRKQLRGRKPDALLKLLARLLEVEAALKLGANPGAAFRDGFLTGPDG
;
A
#
# COMPACT_ATOMS: atom_id res chain seq x y z
N MET A 1 3.58 -23.33 17.63
CA MET A 1 4.32 -22.36 18.44
C MET A 1 3.41 -21.17 18.72
N PRO A 2 3.39 -20.63 19.94
CA PRO A 2 2.42 -19.62 20.35
C PRO A 2 2.75 -18.19 19.94
N ILE A 3 3.77 -17.96 19.12
CA ILE A 3 4.19 -16.61 18.73
C ILE A 3 4.09 -16.47 17.22
N HIS A 4 3.42 -15.42 16.75
CA HIS A 4 3.18 -15.13 15.36
C HIS A 4 3.64 -13.71 15.04
N LEU A 5 4.43 -13.55 13.98
CA LEU A 5 4.94 -12.27 13.50
C LEU A 5 4.47 -12.02 12.07
N TYR A 6 3.47 -11.15 11.93
CA TYR A 6 2.88 -10.78 10.64
C TYR A 6 3.28 -9.35 10.29
N TRP A 7 3.95 -9.17 9.16
CA TRP A 7 4.46 -7.86 8.76
C TRP A 7 4.26 -7.57 7.28
N GLY A 8 4.23 -6.29 6.94
CA GLY A 8 4.12 -5.81 5.56
C GLY A 8 3.09 -4.70 5.43
N ASP A 9 3.07 -4.09 4.26
CA ASP A 9 2.24 -2.94 3.91
C ASP A 9 0.86 -3.31 3.34
N ASP A 10 0.60 -4.61 3.06
CA ASP A 10 -0.76 -5.13 2.78
C ASP A 10 -1.54 -5.23 4.10
N GLU A 11 -2.11 -4.10 4.53
CA GLU A 11 -2.85 -4.01 5.79
C GLU A 11 -4.09 -4.91 5.79
N ALA A 12 -4.90 -4.85 4.75
CA ALA A 12 -6.13 -5.64 4.66
C ALA A 12 -5.86 -7.15 4.65
N GLY A 13 -4.84 -7.60 3.90
CA GLY A 13 -4.43 -9.00 3.87
C GLY A 13 -3.89 -9.46 5.22
N ARG A 14 -3.07 -8.63 5.87
CA ARG A 14 -2.51 -8.90 7.20
C ARG A 14 -3.59 -9.00 8.28
N GLU A 15 -4.52 -8.04 8.34
CA GLU A 15 -5.62 -8.04 9.32
C GLU A 15 -6.57 -9.21 9.12
N ARG A 16 -6.94 -9.51 7.89
CA ARG A 16 -7.78 -10.68 7.57
C ARG A 16 -7.12 -11.99 8.04
N ALA A 17 -5.83 -12.17 7.75
CA ALA A 17 -5.12 -13.37 8.16
C ALA A 17 -5.00 -13.50 9.69
N LEU A 18 -4.84 -12.38 10.41
CA LEU A 18 -4.85 -12.35 11.88
C LEU A 18 -6.23 -12.65 12.42
N GLN A 19 -7.29 -12.07 11.86
CA GLN A 19 -8.66 -12.32 12.28
C GLN A 19 -9.04 -13.81 12.10
N GLN A 20 -8.70 -14.40 10.96
CA GLN A 20 -8.90 -15.83 10.71
C GLN A 20 -8.14 -16.73 11.71
N LEU A 21 -6.94 -16.30 12.12
CA LEU A 21 -6.17 -17.01 13.12
C LEU A 21 -6.83 -16.91 14.50
N ILE A 22 -7.32 -15.71 14.88
CA ILE A 22 -8.04 -15.47 16.13
C ILE A 22 -9.29 -16.34 16.20
N GLU A 23 -10.09 -16.38 15.14
CA GLU A 23 -11.33 -17.19 15.06
C GLU A 23 -11.07 -18.69 15.20
N LYS A 24 -9.91 -19.17 14.79
CA LYS A 24 -9.50 -20.57 14.95
C LYS A 24 -9.02 -20.91 16.36
N LEU A 25 -8.47 -19.93 17.07
CA LEU A 25 -7.80 -20.14 18.35
C LEU A 25 -8.73 -19.87 19.54
N VAL A 26 -9.52 -18.80 19.46
CA VAL A 26 -10.34 -18.31 20.58
C VAL A 26 -11.74 -18.89 20.49
N ASP A 27 -12.22 -19.48 21.59
CA ASP A 27 -13.61 -19.88 21.72
C ASP A 27 -14.49 -18.62 21.74
N PRO A 28 -15.52 -18.52 20.87
CA PRO A 28 -16.40 -17.34 20.79
C PRO A 28 -17.09 -16.99 22.12
N ALA A 29 -17.43 -17.98 22.94
CA ALA A 29 -18.06 -17.75 24.22
C ALA A 29 -17.12 -17.09 25.26
N TRP A 30 -15.81 -17.22 25.06
CA TRP A 30 -14.78 -16.70 25.96
C TRP A 30 -13.96 -15.57 25.35
N GLN A 31 -14.34 -15.08 24.17
CA GLN A 31 -13.58 -14.08 23.42
C GLN A 31 -13.34 -12.79 24.22
N SER A 32 -14.32 -12.32 24.98
CA SER A 32 -14.18 -11.10 25.79
C SER A 32 -13.12 -11.19 26.90
N LEU A 33 -12.77 -12.41 27.33
CA LEU A 33 -11.76 -12.67 28.38
C LEU A 33 -10.40 -13.09 27.78
N ASN A 34 -10.44 -13.76 26.62
CA ASN A 34 -9.27 -14.40 26.02
C ASN A 34 -8.68 -13.64 24.82
N LEU A 35 -9.30 -12.55 24.36
CA LEU A 35 -8.76 -11.73 23.28
C LEU A 35 -8.45 -10.33 23.79
N SER A 36 -7.16 -9.96 23.78
CA SER A 36 -6.69 -8.61 24.04
C SER A 36 -6.13 -8.01 22.77
N ARG A 37 -6.50 -6.74 22.46
CA ARG A 37 -5.94 -5.96 21.35
C ARG A 37 -5.29 -4.70 21.92
N LEU A 38 -3.99 -4.54 21.68
CA LEU A 38 -3.16 -3.49 22.26
C LEU A 38 -2.37 -2.78 21.17
N ASP A 39 -2.10 -1.49 21.36
CA ASP A 39 -1.36 -0.66 20.42
C ASP A 39 0.13 -0.57 20.79
N GLY A 40 1.02 -1.06 19.94
CA GLY A 40 2.46 -1.03 20.14
C GLY A 40 3.10 0.36 19.97
N ASN A 41 2.37 1.37 19.46
CA ASN A 41 2.83 2.76 19.51
C ASN A 41 2.84 3.33 20.94
N ASP A 42 2.05 2.75 21.84
CA ASP A 42 2.04 3.05 23.25
C ASP A 42 2.93 2.05 23.99
N THR A 43 4.02 2.54 24.57
CA THR A 43 4.99 1.72 25.31
C THR A 43 4.35 1.01 26.51
N ALA A 44 3.39 1.63 27.18
CA ALA A 44 2.70 1.00 28.32
C ALA A 44 1.82 -0.16 27.85
N GLN A 45 1.08 -0.01 26.75
CA GLN A 45 0.30 -1.08 26.15
C GLN A 45 1.18 -2.21 25.59
N ALA A 46 2.36 -1.87 25.01
CA ALA A 46 3.30 -2.90 24.58
C ALA A 46 3.85 -3.72 25.75
N ALA A 47 4.16 -3.08 26.89
CA ALA A 47 4.56 -3.78 28.11
C ALA A 47 3.39 -4.62 28.71
N GLN A 48 2.16 -4.08 28.68
CA GLN A 48 0.96 -4.79 29.07
C GLN A 48 0.76 -6.05 28.22
N ALA A 49 0.95 -5.97 26.89
CA ALA A 49 0.85 -7.12 25.99
C ALA A 49 1.77 -8.26 26.40
N LEU A 50 3.02 -7.95 26.78
CA LEU A 50 3.99 -8.94 27.26
C LEU A 50 3.57 -9.55 28.61
N SER A 51 3.00 -8.74 29.49
CA SER A 51 2.47 -9.24 30.78
C SER A 51 1.28 -10.17 30.56
N GLU A 52 0.32 -9.78 29.71
CA GLU A 52 -0.86 -10.57 29.41
C GLU A 52 -0.54 -11.87 28.66
N ALA A 53 0.49 -11.85 27.79
CA ALA A 53 0.94 -13.03 27.06
C ALA A 53 1.45 -14.16 27.98
N ARG A 54 1.79 -13.86 29.22
CA ARG A 54 2.20 -14.84 30.24
C ARG A 54 1.05 -15.46 31.01
N THR A 55 -0.17 -15.01 30.75
CA THR A 55 -1.37 -15.47 31.46
C THR A 55 -2.06 -16.58 30.64
N PRO A 56 -2.40 -17.72 31.26
CA PRO A 56 -3.15 -18.78 30.58
C PRO A 56 -4.59 -18.34 30.21
N PRO A 57 -5.27 -19.05 29.29
CA PRO A 57 -6.64 -18.75 28.92
C PRO A 57 -7.61 -19.00 30.08
N PHE A 58 -8.78 -18.37 30.02
CA PHE A 58 -9.93 -18.66 30.84
C PHE A 58 -10.86 -19.64 30.10
N GLY A 59 -11.20 -20.77 30.73
CA GLY A 59 -12.05 -21.76 30.09
C GLY A 59 -11.44 -22.49 28.90
N PRO A 60 -12.25 -23.02 27.99
CA PRO A 60 -11.77 -23.70 26.79
C PRO A 60 -11.22 -22.73 25.72
N GLY A 61 -10.44 -23.26 24.81
CA GLY A 61 -9.77 -22.48 23.73
C GLY A 61 -8.46 -21.88 24.19
N ALA A 62 -7.91 -21.02 23.32
CA ALA A 62 -6.65 -20.34 23.59
C ALA A 62 -6.89 -18.87 23.98
N ARG A 63 -5.90 -18.30 24.70
CA ARG A 63 -5.80 -16.86 24.89
C ARG A 63 -4.99 -16.26 23.74
N VAL A 64 -5.44 -15.13 23.21
CA VAL A 64 -4.75 -14.37 22.16
C VAL A 64 -4.49 -12.95 22.64
N VAL A 65 -3.23 -12.54 22.61
CA VAL A 65 -2.80 -11.16 22.83
C VAL A 65 -2.27 -10.63 21.52
N TRP A 66 -2.98 -9.69 20.92
CA TRP A 66 -2.60 -9.07 19.66
C TRP A 66 -2.04 -7.67 19.89
N LEU A 67 -0.73 -7.53 19.67
CA LEU A 67 -0.03 -6.25 19.68
C LEU A 67 0.06 -5.70 18.26
N GLN A 68 -0.78 -4.73 17.97
CA GLN A 68 -0.80 -4.00 16.70
C GLN A 68 0.37 -3.02 16.65
N ARG A 69 0.89 -2.72 15.45
CA ARG A 69 2.01 -1.78 15.26
C ARG A 69 3.20 -2.06 16.16
N SER A 70 3.56 -3.33 16.29
CA SER A 70 4.57 -3.85 17.21
C SER A 70 5.91 -3.08 17.10
N PRO A 71 6.45 -2.53 18.18
CA PRO A 71 7.74 -1.82 18.17
C PRO A 71 8.93 -2.77 18.01
N PHE A 72 8.74 -4.07 18.20
CA PHE A 72 9.82 -5.06 18.20
C PHE A 72 10.42 -5.33 16.81
N CYS A 73 9.79 -4.82 15.77
CA CYS A 73 10.27 -4.89 14.39
C CYS A 73 11.14 -3.68 13.98
N GLY A 74 11.14 -2.63 14.80
CA GLY A 74 11.82 -1.35 14.55
C GLY A 74 12.47 -0.77 15.80
N GLN A 75 12.39 0.55 15.96
CA GLN A 75 12.92 1.21 17.17
C GLN A 75 12.10 0.78 18.40
N CYS A 76 12.80 0.19 19.35
CA CYS A 76 12.23 -0.29 20.60
C CYS A 76 13.07 0.19 21.78
N PRO A 77 12.45 0.72 22.86
CA PRO A 77 13.17 1.04 24.10
C PRO A 77 13.89 -0.18 24.66
N ALA A 78 15.11 0.01 25.16
CA ALA A 78 15.96 -1.08 25.61
C ALA A 78 15.32 -1.92 26.73
N GLU A 79 14.56 -1.28 27.61
CA GLU A 79 13.83 -1.95 28.68
C GLU A 79 12.73 -2.85 28.13
N LEU A 80 11.94 -2.35 27.16
CA LEU A 80 10.89 -3.13 26.53
C LEU A 80 11.45 -4.31 25.71
N ALA A 81 12.63 -4.13 25.11
CA ALA A 81 13.34 -5.20 24.41
C ALA A 81 13.77 -6.34 25.38
N ARG A 82 14.23 -6.02 26.58
CA ARG A 82 14.52 -7.01 27.62
C ARG A 82 13.25 -7.74 28.06
N GLN A 83 12.19 -6.98 28.35
CA GLN A 83 10.90 -7.56 28.76
C GLN A 83 10.37 -8.54 27.70
N LEU A 84 10.55 -8.27 26.41
CA LEU A 84 10.22 -9.23 25.34
C LEU A 84 11.06 -10.51 25.50
N GLU A 85 12.40 -10.38 25.55
CA GLU A 85 13.29 -11.55 25.65
C GLU A 85 12.94 -12.43 26.87
N ASP A 86 12.68 -11.81 28.02
CA ASP A 86 12.28 -12.50 29.24
C ASP A 86 10.88 -13.16 29.13
N CYS A 87 9.98 -12.53 28.38
CA CYS A 87 8.62 -13.01 28.20
C CYS A 87 8.54 -14.26 27.31
N LEU A 88 9.35 -14.31 26.22
CA LEU A 88 9.22 -15.33 25.18
C LEU A 88 9.26 -16.77 25.71
N ALA A 89 10.07 -17.04 26.71
CA ALA A 89 10.21 -18.36 27.34
C ALA A 89 9.08 -18.69 28.33
N LEU A 90 8.30 -17.69 28.73
CA LEU A 90 7.29 -17.79 29.78
C LEU A 90 5.85 -17.85 29.23
N ILE A 91 5.68 -17.76 27.92
CA ILE A 91 4.35 -17.81 27.28
C ILE A 91 3.82 -19.24 27.35
N PRO A 92 2.63 -19.47 27.95
CA PRO A 92 2.00 -20.79 28.00
C PRO A 92 1.69 -21.33 26.60
N SER A 93 1.62 -22.66 26.44
CA SER A 93 1.35 -23.32 25.16
C SER A 93 0.00 -22.89 24.54
N ASP A 94 -0.97 -22.57 25.38
CA ASP A 94 -2.33 -22.23 25.03
C ASP A 94 -2.58 -20.70 24.98
N THR A 95 -1.51 -19.91 25.09
CA THR A 95 -1.54 -18.45 24.92
C THR A 95 -0.75 -18.07 23.68
N HIS A 96 -1.36 -17.31 22.78
CA HIS A 96 -0.75 -16.87 21.53
C HIS A 96 -0.46 -15.38 21.56
N LEU A 97 0.80 -15.01 21.31
CA LEU A 97 1.21 -13.62 21.10
C LEU A 97 1.27 -13.34 19.59
N LEU A 98 0.37 -12.48 19.12
CA LEU A 98 0.33 -12.02 17.73
C LEU A 98 0.97 -10.64 17.65
N LEU A 99 2.04 -10.52 16.89
CA LEU A 99 2.75 -9.27 16.63
C LEU A 99 2.49 -8.86 15.19
N SER A 100 1.93 -7.67 14.97
CA SER A 100 1.74 -7.14 13.62
C SER A 100 2.50 -5.83 13.44
N SER A 101 3.13 -5.66 12.26
CA SER A 101 3.90 -4.46 11.90
C SER A 101 3.68 -4.10 10.43
N PRO A 102 3.50 -2.79 10.09
CA PRO A 102 3.47 -2.37 8.69
C PRO A 102 4.85 -2.49 8.02
N ASN A 103 5.92 -2.49 8.82
CA ASN A 103 7.28 -2.47 8.33
C ASN A 103 7.95 -3.85 8.42
N LYS A 104 8.86 -4.10 7.48
CA LYS A 104 9.74 -5.28 7.54
C LYS A 104 10.61 -5.25 8.78
N PRO A 105 10.70 -6.35 9.55
CA PRO A 105 11.56 -6.43 10.74
C PRO A 105 13.04 -6.17 10.41
N ASP A 106 13.67 -5.26 11.15
CA ASP A 106 15.10 -4.98 11.00
C ASP A 106 15.92 -6.14 11.57
N ALA A 107 16.58 -6.89 10.70
CA ALA A 107 17.35 -8.08 11.05
C ALA A 107 18.56 -7.80 11.98
N ARG A 108 18.97 -6.54 12.14
CA ARG A 108 20.08 -6.15 13.03
C ARG A 108 19.64 -6.13 14.49
N LEU A 109 18.36 -5.91 14.77
CA LEU A 109 17.84 -5.77 16.13
C LEU A 109 17.83 -7.10 16.87
N ARG A 110 18.15 -7.04 18.18
CA ARG A 110 18.10 -8.20 19.08
C ARG A 110 16.69 -8.78 19.16
N THR A 111 15.68 -7.92 19.30
CA THR A 111 14.25 -8.31 19.32
C THR A 111 13.84 -9.08 18.08
N THR A 112 14.22 -8.61 16.89
CA THR A 112 13.96 -9.30 15.63
C THR A 112 14.65 -10.67 15.57
N LYS A 113 15.89 -10.77 16.02
CA LYS A 113 16.62 -12.05 16.07
C LYS A 113 15.96 -13.05 17.01
N ALA A 114 15.56 -12.59 18.21
CA ALA A 114 14.87 -13.43 19.19
C ALA A 114 13.52 -13.94 18.64
N LEU A 115 12.72 -13.05 18.02
CA LEU A 115 11.44 -13.43 17.43
C LEU A 115 11.60 -14.40 16.25
N LYS A 116 12.54 -14.16 15.33
CA LYS A 116 12.77 -15.03 14.17
C LYS A 116 13.19 -16.46 14.54
N ALA A 117 13.77 -16.64 15.70
CA ALA A 117 14.17 -17.97 16.17
C ALA A 117 12.99 -18.86 16.55
N ILE A 118 11.84 -18.26 16.94
CA ILE A 118 10.73 -18.98 17.57
C ILE A 118 9.35 -18.62 17.05
N ALA A 119 9.20 -17.50 16.33
CA ALA A 119 7.90 -17.07 15.81
C ALA A 119 7.58 -17.68 14.44
N GLN A 120 6.30 -17.93 14.20
CA GLN A 120 5.79 -18.16 12.86
C GLN A 120 5.71 -16.83 12.12
N GLU A 121 6.64 -16.60 11.19
CA GLU A 121 6.71 -15.36 10.41
C GLU A 121 5.87 -15.47 9.13
N LYS A 122 5.07 -14.44 8.84
CA LYS A 122 4.33 -14.29 7.59
C LYS A 122 4.42 -12.87 7.07
N SER A 123 4.74 -12.72 5.79
CA SER A 123 4.87 -11.41 5.16
C SER A 123 3.68 -11.10 4.26
N PHE A 124 3.26 -9.83 4.30
CA PHE A 124 2.15 -9.27 3.52
C PHE A 124 2.66 -8.03 2.81
N VAL A 125 3.29 -8.24 1.65
CA VAL A 125 3.94 -7.16 0.89
C VAL A 125 3.10 -6.86 -0.34
N LEU A 126 2.78 -5.58 -0.53
CA LEU A 126 2.08 -5.11 -1.71
C LEU A 126 3.01 -5.13 -2.93
N PRO A 127 2.46 -5.38 -4.13
CA PRO A 127 3.21 -5.22 -5.37
C PRO A 127 3.61 -3.75 -5.54
N ALA A 128 4.66 -3.51 -6.31
CA ALA A 128 5.02 -2.14 -6.65
C ALA A 128 3.92 -1.49 -7.52
N ILE A 129 3.73 -0.17 -7.38
CA ILE A 129 2.68 0.59 -8.10
C ILE A 129 2.73 0.39 -9.63
N TRP A 130 3.93 0.13 -10.18
CA TRP A 130 4.16 -0.12 -11.62
C TRP A 130 4.15 -1.60 -12.00
N ASP A 131 3.93 -2.50 -11.06
CA ASP A 131 3.88 -3.95 -11.29
C ASP A 131 2.44 -4.39 -11.53
N GLY A 132 1.94 -4.17 -12.75
CA GLY A 132 0.56 -4.54 -13.11
C GLY A 132 0.29 -6.04 -12.98
N ALA A 133 1.30 -6.91 -13.19
CA ALA A 133 1.13 -8.34 -13.00
C ALA A 133 0.96 -8.68 -11.52
N GLY A 134 1.77 -8.09 -10.65
CA GLY A 134 1.64 -8.24 -9.21
C GLY A 134 0.32 -7.66 -8.66
N GLN A 135 -0.16 -6.55 -9.22
CA GLN A 135 -1.47 -5.98 -8.86
C GLN A 135 -2.62 -6.93 -9.25
N LEU A 136 -2.56 -7.53 -10.43
CA LEU A 136 -3.54 -8.52 -10.86
C LEU A 136 -3.53 -9.75 -9.94
N GLU A 137 -2.35 -10.24 -9.56
CA GLU A 137 -2.20 -11.34 -8.61
C GLU A 137 -2.75 -10.98 -7.22
N LEU A 138 -2.53 -9.73 -6.75
CA LEU A 138 -3.11 -9.22 -5.51
C LEU A 138 -4.65 -9.28 -5.54
N VAL A 139 -5.27 -8.83 -6.64
CA VAL A 139 -6.73 -8.87 -6.82
C VAL A 139 -7.24 -10.30 -6.78
N GLN A 140 -6.63 -11.22 -7.54
CA GLN A 140 -7.03 -12.62 -7.60
C GLN A 140 -6.93 -13.29 -6.23
N ARG A 141 -5.77 -13.16 -5.57
CA ARG A 141 -5.55 -13.71 -4.22
C ARG A 141 -6.52 -13.13 -3.18
N SER A 142 -6.84 -11.84 -3.29
CA SER A 142 -7.79 -11.20 -2.37
C SER A 142 -9.22 -11.69 -2.57
N ALA A 143 -9.64 -11.91 -3.82
CA ALA A 143 -10.94 -12.49 -4.15
C ALA A 143 -11.05 -13.95 -3.70
N GLU A 144 -10.03 -14.77 -3.96
CA GLU A 144 -9.95 -16.16 -3.50
C GLU A 144 -10.05 -16.28 -1.98
N ALA A 145 -9.37 -15.38 -1.24
CA ALA A 145 -9.43 -15.34 0.21
C ALA A 145 -10.83 -14.99 0.77
N LEU A 146 -11.69 -14.39 -0.06
CA LEU A 146 -13.10 -14.11 0.23
C LEU A 146 -14.06 -15.16 -0.37
N GLY A 147 -13.54 -16.20 -1.03
CA GLY A 147 -14.34 -17.21 -1.72
C GLY A 147 -15.08 -16.68 -2.95
N LEU A 148 -14.63 -15.56 -3.53
CA LEU A 148 -15.25 -14.92 -4.68
C LEU A 148 -14.67 -15.43 -6.00
N GLN A 149 -15.55 -15.68 -6.97
CA GLN A 149 -15.15 -15.99 -8.33
C GLN A 149 -15.09 -14.70 -9.15
N LEU A 150 -13.90 -14.39 -9.70
CA LEU A 150 -13.68 -13.24 -10.58
C LEU A 150 -13.42 -13.68 -12.02
N GLU A 151 -14.12 -13.07 -12.97
CA GLU A 151 -13.74 -13.15 -14.37
C GLU A 151 -12.42 -12.40 -14.59
N ARG A 152 -11.59 -12.87 -15.52
CA ARG A 152 -10.29 -12.25 -15.81
C ARG A 152 -10.40 -10.76 -16.13
N ALA A 153 -11.37 -10.36 -16.95
CA ALA A 153 -11.61 -8.98 -17.31
C ALA A 153 -12.03 -8.12 -16.10
N ALA A 154 -12.76 -8.69 -15.14
CA ALA A 154 -13.10 -8.02 -13.88
C ALA A 154 -11.87 -7.83 -13.00
N ALA A 155 -11.00 -8.84 -12.91
CA ALA A 155 -9.75 -8.74 -12.15
C ALA A 155 -8.80 -7.68 -12.74
N GLU A 156 -8.68 -7.62 -14.07
CA GLU A 156 -7.90 -6.61 -14.78
C GLU A 156 -8.46 -5.19 -14.51
N ALA A 157 -9.78 -5.00 -14.61
CA ALA A 157 -10.44 -3.72 -14.34
C ALA A 157 -10.26 -3.26 -12.86
N LEU A 158 -10.36 -4.19 -11.91
CA LEU A 158 -10.10 -3.89 -10.50
C LEU A 158 -8.63 -3.54 -10.26
N ALA A 159 -7.69 -4.28 -10.82
CA ALA A 159 -6.26 -3.99 -10.69
C ALA A 159 -5.92 -2.60 -11.22
N GLU A 160 -6.51 -2.20 -12.36
CA GLU A 160 -6.32 -0.88 -12.95
C GLU A 160 -6.94 0.24 -12.09
N SER A 161 -8.14 0.03 -11.54
CA SER A 161 -8.88 1.06 -10.80
C SER A 161 -8.42 1.24 -9.36
N VAL A 162 -7.97 0.16 -8.71
CA VAL A 162 -7.59 0.16 -7.29
C VAL A 162 -6.06 0.28 -7.10
N GLY A 163 -5.29 -0.23 -8.06
CA GLY A 163 -3.83 -0.26 -7.96
C GLY A 163 -3.36 -1.21 -6.84
N ASN A 164 -2.49 -0.71 -5.96
CA ASN A 164 -1.96 -1.47 -4.83
C ASN A 164 -2.55 -1.08 -3.46
N ASP A 165 -3.73 -0.46 -3.43
CA ASP A 165 -4.45 -0.16 -2.18
C ASP A 165 -5.29 -1.38 -1.76
N SER A 166 -4.73 -2.21 -0.87
CA SER A 166 -5.40 -3.44 -0.42
C SER A 166 -6.64 -3.20 0.42
N SER A 167 -6.70 -2.10 1.17
CA SER A 167 -7.86 -1.75 1.99
C SER A 167 -9.04 -1.36 1.11
N ARG A 168 -8.77 -0.56 0.10
CA ARG A 168 -9.74 -0.21 -0.93
C ARG A 168 -10.17 -1.41 -1.75
N LEU A 169 -9.22 -2.28 -2.16
CA LEU A 169 -9.55 -3.52 -2.86
C LEU A 169 -10.50 -4.40 -2.04
N ALA A 170 -10.24 -4.55 -0.75
CA ALA A 170 -11.11 -5.31 0.14
C ALA A 170 -12.55 -4.74 0.18
N ALA A 171 -12.68 -3.42 0.30
CA ALA A 171 -13.99 -2.74 0.30
C ALA A 171 -14.72 -2.89 -1.06
N GLU A 172 -13.99 -2.79 -2.18
CA GLU A 172 -14.58 -3.00 -3.52
C GLU A 172 -15.05 -4.45 -3.72
N LEU A 173 -14.23 -5.43 -3.31
CA LEU A 173 -14.61 -6.83 -3.38
C LEU A 173 -15.82 -7.16 -2.50
N GLU A 174 -15.91 -6.57 -1.31
CA GLU A 174 -17.07 -6.73 -0.42
C GLU A 174 -18.35 -6.18 -1.07
N LYS A 175 -18.32 -4.97 -1.62
CA LYS A 175 -19.44 -4.38 -2.36
C LYS A 175 -19.87 -5.27 -3.53
N LEU A 176 -18.92 -5.73 -4.33
CA LEU A 176 -19.17 -6.59 -5.48
C LEU A 176 -19.75 -7.94 -5.05
N SER A 177 -19.31 -8.51 -3.94
CA SER A 177 -19.87 -9.77 -3.42
C SER A 177 -21.36 -9.66 -3.09
N ILE A 178 -21.74 -8.55 -2.47
CA ILE A 178 -23.15 -8.26 -2.14
C ILE A 178 -23.96 -8.05 -3.41
N TYR A 179 -23.44 -7.27 -4.36
CA TYR A 179 -24.12 -6.96 -5.61
C TYR A 179 -24.33 -8.20 -6.50
N CYS A 180 -23.32 -9.03 -6.64
CA CYS A 180 -23.38 -10.24 -7.47
C CYS A 180 -24.11 -11.41 -6.80
N ASN A 181 -24.39 -11.34 -5.51
CA ASN A 181 -25.17 -12.32 -4.76
C ASN A 181 -24.77 -13.79 -5.06
N GLY A 182 -23.47 -14.08 -4.98
CA GLY A 182 -22.91 -15.41 -5.20
C GLY A 182 -22.64 -15.79 -6.68
N GLN A 183 -22.98 -14.91 -7.62
CA GLN A 183 -22.59 -15.09 -9.02
C GLN A 183 -21.15 -14.62 -9.27
N PRO A 184 -20.46 -15.15 -10.29
CA PRO A 184 -19.14 -14.65 -10.68
C PRO A 184 -19.15 -13.16 -10.96
N ILE A 185 -18.14 -12.46 -10.46
CA ILE A 185 -17.97 -11.01 -10.65
C ILE A 185 -17.47 -10.76 -12.06
N SER A 186 -18.29 -10.11 -12.90
CA SER A 186 -17.98 -9.74 -14.28
C SER A 186 -17.42 -8.31 -14.37
N ALA A 187 -16.77 -7.99 -15.49
CA ALA A 187 -16.33 -6.62 -15.80
C ALA A 187 -17.50 -5.62 -15.81
N ALA A 188 -18.68 -6.05 -16.25
CA ALA A 188 -19.88 -5.22 -16.23
C ALA A 188 -20.33 -4.89 -14.79
N ALA A 189 -20.23 -5.84 -13.85
CA ALA A 189 -20.53 -5.60 -12.44
C ALA A 189 -19.53 -4.61 -11.82
N VAL A 190 -18.24 -4.75 -12.15
CA VAL A 190 -17.19 -3.80 -11.71
C VAL A 190 -17.50 -2.39 -12.24
N ALA A 191 -17.87 -2.25 -13.52
CA ALA A 191 -18.22 -0.97 -14.11
C ALA A 191 -19.50 -0.36 -13.51
N ALA A 192 -20.49 -1.18 -13.16
CA ALA A 192 -21.76 -0.74 -12.60
C ALA A 192 -21.64 -0.22 -11.16
N LEU A 193 -20.81 -0.87 -10.33
CA LEU A 193 -20.58 -0.49 -8.94
C LEU A 193 -19.34 0.38 -8.75
N GLY A 194 -18.38 0.27 -9.64
CA GLY A 194 -17.21 1.13 -9.67
C GLY A 194 -17.71 2.53 -9.95
N GLY A 195 -18.02 3.28 -8.91
CA GLY A 195 -18.20 4.71 -9.02
C GLY A 195 -16.98 5.29 -9.70
N GLY A 196 -17.14 5.78 -10.91
CA GLY A 196 -16.17 6.42 -11.79
C GLY A 196 -14.77 5.80 -11.78
N GLN A 197 -14.17 5.63 -12.93
CA GLN A 197 -12.77 5.24 -13.06
C GLN A 197 -11.95 6.06 -12.06
N HIS A 198 -11.52 5.41 -10.97
CA HIS A 198 -10.66 6.08 -10.01
C HIS A 198 -9.27 6.17 -10.62
N HIS A 199 -9.07 7.24 -11.34
CA HIS A 199 -7.78 7.56 -11.91
C HIS A 199 -6.74 7.74 -10.79
N THR A 200 -5.54 7.29 -11.03
CA THR A 200 -4.41 7.54 -10.12
C THR A 200 -3.58 8.69 -10.67
N SER A 201 -2.88 9.41 -9.83
CA SER A 201 -1.93 10.43 -10.29
C SER A 201 -0.85 9.84 -11.21
N LEU A 202 -0.62 8.52 -11.16
CA LEU A 202 0.28 7.81 -12.05
C LEU A 202 -0.28 7.75 -13.49
N GLN A 203 -1.55 7.41 -13.64
CA GLN A 203 -2.24 7.40 -14.95
C GLN A 203 -2.29 8.79 -15.57
N VAL A 204 -2.60 9.82 -14.76
CA VAL A 204 -2.52 11.22 -15.22
C VAL A 204 -1.13 11.55 -15.76
N GLY A 205 -0.08 11.18 -15.03
CA GLY A 205 1.30 11.40 -15.48
C GLY A 205 1.62 10.66 -16.76
N GLU A 206 1.14 9.44 -16.94
CA GLU A 206 1.31 8.67 -18.19
C GLU A 206 0.54 9.29 -19.36
N ALA A 207 -0.69 9.77 -19.15
CA ALA A 207 -1.46 10.49 -20.16
C ALA A 207 -0.76 11.79 -20.57
N LEU A 208 -0.21 12.56 -19.62
CA LEU A 208 0.61 13.75 -19.90
C LEU A 208 1.88 13.40 -20.68
N LEU A 209 2.58 12.33 -20.27
CA LEU A 209 3.77 11.85 -20.98
C LEU A 209 3.44 11.44 -22.42
N ASN A 210 2.25 10.87 -22.65
CA ASN A 210 1.77 10.44 -23.95
C ASN A 210 1.21 11.59 -24.81
N GLY A 211 1.10 12.80 -24.26
CA GLY A 211 0.50 13.95 -24.96
C GLY A 211 -1.03 13.89 -25.03
N GLN A 212 -1.66 13.00 -24.27
CA GLN A 212 -3.12 12.80 -24.21
C GLN A 212 -3.76 13.80 -23.23
N LEU A 213 -3.63 15.11 -23.53
CA LEU A 213 -4.01 16.19 -22.60
C LEU A 213 -5.48 16.13 -22.19
N GLY A 214 -6.38 15.83 -23.11
CA GLY A 214 -7.82 15.70 -22.82
C GLY A 214 -8.11 14.57 -21.83
N GLU A 215 -7.44 13.44 -21.97
CA GLU A 215 -7.52 12.31 -21.04
C GLU A 215 -6.95 12.67 -19.68
N ALA A 216 -5.78 13.28 -19.64
CA ALA A 216 -5.14 13.73 -18.40
C ALA A 216 -6.03 14.69 -17.60
N ILE A 217 -6.69 15.66 -18.28
CA ILE A 217 -7.60 16.60 -17.65
C ILE A 217 -8.85 15.90 -17.13
N GLY A 218 -9.45 15.00 -17.90
CA GLY A 218 -10.61 14.22 -17.44
C GLY A 218 -10.29 13.38 -16.19
N GLN A 219 -9.10 12.78 -16.16
CA GLN A 219 -8.62 12.04 -14.99
C GLN A 219 -8.37 12.95 -13.78
N LEU A 220 -7.82 14.16 -13.98
CA LEU A 220 -7.63 15.16 -12.93
C LEU A 220 -8.96 15.66 -12.36
N ASP A 221 -9.94 15.95 -13.22
CA ASP A 221 -11.28 16.36 -12.78
C ASP A 221 -11.94 15.28 -11.93
N ALA A 222 -11.79 14.00 -12.31
CA ALA A 222 -12.31 12.88 -11.55
C ALA A 222 -11.63 12.73 -10.17
N LEU A 223 -10.30 12.93 -10.09
CA LEU A 223 -9.56 12.90 -8.82
C LEU A 223 -9.96 14.06 -7.90
N ILE A 224 -10.15 15.25 -8.45
CA ILE A 224 -10.62 16.42 -7.70
C ILE A 224 -12.06 16.20 -7.19
N ALA A 225 -12.94 15.64 -8.02
CA ALA A 225 -14.31 15.27 -7.62
C ALA A 225 -14.34 14.19 -6.52
N ALA A 226 -13.32 13.33 -6.47
CA ALA A 226 -13.11 12.35 -5.41
C ALA A 226 -12.45 12.94 -4.14
N ASN A 227 -12.37 14.28 -4.03
CA ASN A 227 -11.74 15.01 -2.92
C ASN A 227 -10.23 14.76 -2.73
N GLU A 228 -9.50 14.35 -3.79
CA GLU A 228 -8.04 14.32 -3.70
C GLU A 228 -7.48 15.76 -3.60
N PRO A 229 -6.60 16.03 -2.62
CA PRO A 229 -6.04 17.37 -2.44
C PRO A 229 -5.26 17.84 -3.67
N PRO A 230 -5.60 18.96 -4.33
CA PRO A 230 -4.98 19.38 -5.59
C PRO A 230 -3.47 19.59 -5.51
N LEU A 231 -2.96 20.15 -4.41
CA LEU A 231 -1.51 20.32 -4.19
C LEU A 231 -0.78 18.98 -4.05
N ARG A 232 -1.45 17.95 -3.53
CA ARG A 232 -0.89 16.59 -3.46
C ARG A 232 -0.81 15.95 -4.85
N LEU A 233 -1.79 16.21 -5.72
CA LEU A 233 -1.75 15.79 -7.13
C LEU A 233 -0.56 16.45 -7.86
N VAL A 234 -0.37 17.76 -7.71
CA VAL A 234 0.78 18.48 -8.28
C VAL A 234 2.10 17.90 -7.78
N ALA A 235 2.25 17.68 -6.47
CA ALA A 235 3.47 17.12 -5.90
C ALA A 235 3.77 15.71 -6.44
N SER A 236 2.75 14.87 -6.58
CA SER A 236 2.87 13.52 -7.13
C SER A 236 3.30 13.55 -8.61
N LEU A 237 2.64 14.35 -9.42
CA LEU A 237 2.96 14.53 -10.85
C LEU A 237 4.36 15.12 -11.04
N THR A 238 4.74 16.10 -10.24
CA THR A 238 6.09 16.70 -10.26
C THR A 238 7.17 15.65 -9.96
N SER A 239 6.95 14.82 -8.93
CA SER A 239 7.89 13.75 -8.59
C SER A 239 8.04 12.74 -9.74
N GLN A 240 6.92 12.37 -10.36
CA GLN A 240 6.90 11.42 -11.47
C GLN A 240 7.61 11.96 -12.72
N LEU A 241 7.29 13.19 -13.14
CA LEU A 241 7.91 13.84 -14.30
C LEU A 241 9.41 14.08 -14.09
N ARG A 242 9.82 14.48 -12.88
CA ARG A 242 11.23 14.59 -12.51
C ARG A 242 11.97 13.25 -12.61
N GLY A 243 11.33 12.17 -12.16
CA GLY A 243 11.88 10.83 -12.29
C GLY A 243 12.12 10.47 -13.76
N TRP A 244 11.15 10.66 -14.63
CA TRP A 244 11.31 10.45 -16.08
C TRP A 244 12.37 11.34 -16.70
N LEU A 245 12.43 12.62 -16.29
CA LEU A 245 13.45 13.55 -16.77
C LEU A 245 14.86 13.07 -16.45
N TRP A 246 15.12 12.66 -15.20
CA TRP A 246 16.41 12.12 -14.79
C TRP A 246 16.80 10.88 -15.58
N VAL A 247 15.87 9.92 -15.75
CA VAL A 247 16.12 8.74 -16.57
C VAL A 247 16.46 9.12 -18.00
N SER A 248 15.70 10.05 -18.62
CA SER A 248 15.94 10.50 -19.99
C SER A 248 17.30 11.20 -20.17
N LEU A 249 17.72 12.02 -19.20
CA LEU A 249 18.99 12.74 -19.26
C LEU A 249 20.18 11.79 -19.09
N LEU A 250 20.13 10.89 -18.11
CA LEU A 250 21.22 9.94 -17.84
C LEU A 250 21.36 8.91 -18.97
N ASP A 251 20.25 8.42 -19.54
CA ASP A 251 20.28 7.57 -20.72
C ASP A 251 20.96 8.26 -21.92
N ARG A 252 20.72 9.55 -22.12
CA ARG A 252 21.40 10.34 -23.18
C ARG A 252 22.87 10.54 -22.91
N GLN A 253 23.29 10.58 -21.65
CA GLN A 253 24.70 10.63 -21.25
C GLN A 253 25.40 9.28 -21.37
N GLY A 254 24.66 8.20 -21.70
CA GLY A 254 25.20 6.86 -21.85
C GLY A 254 25.30 6.08 -20.54
N GLU A 255 24.68 6.56 -19.45
CA GLU A 255 24.69 5.81 -18.19
C GLU A 255 23.88 4.53 -18.31
N GLN A 256 24.52 3.39 -18.01
CA GLN A 256 23.91 2.07 -18.10
C GLN A 256 23.53 1.48 -16.72
N ASP A 257 24.21 1.94 -15.65
CA ASP A 257 23.93 1.41 -14.31
C ASP A 257 22.59 1.90 -13.79
N VAL A 258 21.65 0.98 -13.73
CA VAL A 258 20.29 1.25 -13.23
C VAL A 258 20.27 1.67 -11.75
N ALA A 259 21.26 1.29 -10.95
CA ALA A 259 21.34 1.71 -9.54
C ALA A 259 21.75 3.18 -9.43
N VAL A 260 22.69 3.64 -10.28
CA VAL A 260 23.10 5.03 -10.37
C VAL A 260 21.93 5.90 -10.83
N ILE A 261 21.23 5.47 -11.90
CA ILE A 261 20.05 6.19 -12.42
C ILE A 261 18.94 6.26 -11.36
N ALA A 262 18.63 5.14 -10.70
CA ALA A 262 17.60 5.09 -9.67
C ALA A 262 17.90 6.03 -8.49
N LYS A 263 19.16 6.08 -8.06
CA LYS A 263 19.62 6.99 -7.01
C LYS A 263 19.44 8.47 -7.41
N ALA A 264 19.84 8.83 -8.62
CA ALA A 264 19.72 10.20 -9.13
C ALA A 264 18.24 10.61 -9.31
N ALA A 265 17.41 9.70 -9.82
CA ALA A 265 15.98 9.91 -10.01
C ALA A 265 15.15 9.79 -8.70
N VAL A 266 15.79 9.48 -7.57
CA VAL A 266 15.13 9.23 -6.26
C VAL A 266 14.10 8.09 -6.36
N ILE A 267 14.45 7.02 -7.06
CA ILE A 267 13.60 5.85 -7.27
C ILE A 267 14.09 4.71 -6.37
N GLY A 268 13.24 4.27 -5.44
CA GLY A 268 13.62 3.25 -4.45
C GLY A 268 13.92 1.86 -5.04
N ASN A 269 13.29 1.50 -6.17
CA ASN A 269 13.53 0.21 -6.82
C ASN A 269 14.18 0.39 -8.20
N PRO A 270 15.45 -0.02 -8.38
CA PRO A 270 16.16 0.12 -9.64
C PRO A 270 15.48 -0.59 -10.84
N LYS A 271 14.72 -1.67 -10.61
CA LYS A 271 14.00 -2.36 -11.69
C LYS A 271 12.97 -1.48 -12.41
N ARG A 272 12.45 -0.43 -11.75
CA ARG A 272 11.55 0.56 -12.36
C ARG A 272 12.20 1.28 -13.54
N ILE A 273 13.52 1.45 -13.54
CA ILE A 273 14.24 2.15 -14.64
C ILE A 273 13.98 1.47 -15.98
N TYR A 274 13.89 0.13 -16.03
CA TYR A 274 13.60 -0.58 -17.29
C TYR A 274 12.21 -0.22 -17.85
N VAL A 275 11.22 -0.09 -17.00
CA VAL A 275 9.86 0.32 -17.39
C VAL A 275 9.87 1.76 -17.87
N MET A 276 10.52 2.67 -17.13
CA MET A 276 10.60 4.09 -17.48
C MET A 276 11.36 4.30 -18.79
N ARG A 277 12.44 3.56 -19.05
CA ARG A 277 13.15 3.57 -20.35
C ARG A 277 12.23 3.19 -21.50
N LYS A 278 11.36 2.20 -21.30
CA LYS A 278 10.36 1.79 -22.31
C LYS A 278 9.35 2.90 -22.58
N GLN A 279 8.85 3.55 -21.52
CA GLN A 279 7.89 4.66 -21.60
C GLN A 279 8.48 5.89 -22.29
N LEU A 280 9.79 6.13 -22.14
CA LEU A 280 10.51 7.30 -22.69
C LEU A 280 10.97 7.13 -24.13
N ARG A 281 10.77 5.97 -24.75
CA ARG A 281 11.21 5.74 -26.14
C ARG A 281 10.61 6.79 -27.09
N GLY A 282 11.49 7.45 -27.85
CA GLY A 282 11.12 8.49 -28.83
C GLY A 282 10.76 9.85 -28.22
N ARG A 283 10.89 10.04 -26.90
CA ARG A 283 10.53 11.30 -26.22
C ARG A 283 11.77 12.14 -25.93
N LYS A 284 11.59 13.47 -26.02
CA LYS A 284 12.67 14.43 -25.75
C LYS A 284 12.57 14.95 -24.30
N PRO A 285 13.70 15.17 -23.58
CA PRO A 285 13.69 15.77 -22.25
C PRO A 285 13.01 17.14 -22.20
N ASP A 286 13.09 17.92 -23.29
CA ASP A 286 12.49 19.26 -23.37
C ASP A 286 10.96 19.22 -23.17
N ALA A 287 10.29 18.17 -23.64
CA ALA A 287 8.85 17.99 -23.40
C ALA A 287 8.53 17.79 -21.91
N LEU A 288 9.38 17.05 -21.20
CA LEU A 288 9.24 16.86 -19.75
C LEU A 288 9.52 18.14 -18.97
N LEU A 289 10.50 18.94 -19.42
CA LEU A 289 10.79 20.25 -18.82
C LEU A 289 9.63 21.23 -19.01
N LYS A 290 9.00 21.25 -20.20
CA LYS A 290 7.78 22.05 -20.44
C LYS A 290 6.63 21.64 -19.52
N LEU A 291 6.39 20.34 -19.34
CA LEU A 291 5.36 19.84 -18.41
C LEU A 291 5.65 20.24 -16.96
N LEU A 292 6.90 20.17 -16.53
CA LEU A 292 7.31 20.59 -15.19
C LEU A 292 7.10 22.10 -14.96
N ALA A 293 7.42 22.94 -15.99
CA ALA A 293 7.17 24.38 -15.92
C ALA A 293 5.66 24.67 -15.77
N ARG A 294 4.82 24.00 -16.57
CA ARG A 294 3.36 24.11 -16.47
C ARG A 294 2.82 23.68 -15.09
N LEU A 295 3.35 22.59 -14.51
CA LEU A 295 2.97 22.18 -13.15
C LEU A 295 3.36 23.21 -12.09
N LEU A 296 4.47 23.91 -12.26
CA LEU A 296 4.87 25.01 -11.37
C LEU A 296 3.88 26.18 -11.42
N GLU A 297 3.39 26.52 -12.62
CA GLU A 297 2.35 27.55 -12.80
C GLU A 297 1.03 27.14 -12.15
N VAL A 298 0.62 25.85 -12.32
CA VAL A 298 -0.55 25.28 -11.65
C VAL A 298 -0.40 25.33 -10.12
N GLU A 299 0.77 24.98 -9.61
CA GLU A 299 1.05 25.04 -8.15
C GLU A 299 0.92 26.47 -7.64
N ALA A 300 1.48 27.44 -8.34
CA ALA A 300 1.38 28.86 -7.96
C ALA A 300 -0.06 29.33 -7.97
N ALA A 301 -0.85 29.01 -9.01
CA ALA A 301 -2.26 29.36 -9.10
C ALA A 301 -3.08 28.77 -7.95
N LEU A 302 -2.88 27.49 -7.63
CA LEU A 302 -3.55 26.80 -6.52
C LEU A 302 -3.21 27.43 -5.16
N LYS A 303 -1.97 27.82 -4.93
CA LYS A 303 -1.54 28.50 -3.70
C LYS A 303 -2.13 29.91 -3.57
N LEU A 304 -2.47 30.55 -4.69
CA LEU A 304 -3.17 31.84 -4.74
C LEU A 304 -4.70 31.69 -4.65
N GLY A 305 -5.22 30.47 -4.51
CA GLY A 305 -6.65 30.22 -4.32
C GLY A 305 -7.45 30.02 -5.61
N ALA A 306 -6.79 29.73 -6.74
CA ALA A 306 -7.48 29.40 -7.98
C ALA A 306 -8.34 28.14 -7.84
N ASN A 307 -9.43 28.08 -8.62
CA ASN A 307 -10.24 26.86 -8.71
C ASN A 307 -9.37 25.72 -9.27
N PRO A 308 -9.31 24.55 -8.62
CA PRO A 308 -8.41 23.46 -9.01
C PRO A 308 -8.61 22.97 -10.44
N GLY A 309 -9.84 22.70 -10.86
CA GLY A 309 -10.12 22.25 -12.22
C GLY A 309 -9.75 23.30 -13.29
N ALA A 310 -9.98 24.58 -13.01
CA ALA A 310 -9.56 25.67 -13.91
C ALA A 310 -8.03 25.77 -13.99
N ALA A 311 -7.34 25.75 -12.83
CA ALA A 311 -5.88 25.85 -12.78
C ALA A 311 -5.17 24.74 -13.59
N PHE A 312 -5.65 23.50 -13.51
CA PHE A 312 -5.09 22.41 -14.31
C PHE A 312 -5.41 22.56 -15.80
N ARG A 313 -6.63 22.97 -16.17
CA ARG A 313 -6.99 23.21 -17.59
C ARG A 313 -6.16 24.33 -18.19
N ASP A 314 -6.08 25.46 -17.52
CA ASP A 314 -5.32 26.62 -17.98
C ASP A 314 -3.83 26.29 -18.10
N GLY A 315 -3.26 25.59 -17.11
CA GLY A 315 -1.86 25.19 -17.12
C GLY A 315 -1.50 24.19 -18.23
N PHE A 316 -2.42 23.31 -18.63
CA PHE A 316 -2.10 22.31 -19.65
C PHE A 316 -2.63 22.62 -21.06
N LEU A 317 -3.75 23.38 -21.20
CA LEU A 317 -4.36 23.67 -22.49
C LEU A 317 -3.96 25.05 -23.07
N THR A 318 -3.73 26.06 -22.22
CA THR A 318 -3.50 27.45 -22.68
C THR A 318 -2.04 27.88 -22.64
N GLY A 319 -1.08 26.97 -22.49
CA GLY A 319 0.35 27.29 -22.48
C GLY A 319 0.83 27.93 -23.80
N PRO A 320 1.92 28.77 -23.76
CA PRO A 320 2.33 29.66 -24.86
C PRO A 320 2.78 29.01 -26.19
N ASP A 321 2.58 27.71 -26.36
CA ASP A 321 2.87 26.93 -27.56
C ASP A 321 1.64 26.16 -28.07
N GLY A 322 0.41 26.69 -27.90
CA GLY A 322 -0.83 26.17 -28.48
C GLY A 322 -0.99 26.55 -29.94
#